data_79215c019f76086577b2f14d68f8420d
#
_entry.id   79215c019f76086577b2f14d68f8420d
#
_cell.length_a   1.000
_cell.length_b   1.000
_cell.length_c   1.000
_cell.angle_alpha   90.00
_cell.angle_beta   90.00
_cell.angle_gamma   90.00
#
_symmetry.space_group_name_H-M   'P 1'
#
loop_
_entity.id
_entity.type
_entity.pdbx_description
1 polymer ?
#
loop_
_entity_poly.entity_id
_entity_poly.type
_entity_poly.pdbx_seq_one_letter_code
_entity_poly.pdbx_strand_id
1 'polypeptide(L)'
;MNHEDHVRLLRGGISEPGGVWADLGSGGGAFTLALADLLGPGSTIYSVDQDRGALREQERSMSARFPDRAVTYLAADFTRPLELPPLDGIVMANSLHYQRDKEPVLRLVRGYLKPGGRLVLVEYNADRGNPWVP
;
A
#
# COMPACT_ATOMS: atom_id res chain seq x y z
N MET A 1 14.44 7.34 6.01
CA MET A 1 14.23 6.01 5.40
C MET A 1 14.26 6.15 3.90
N ASN A 2 15.00 5.31 3.21
CA ASN A 2 15.10 5.35 1.75
C ASN A 2 14.25 4.23 1.11
N HIS A 3 14.25 4.17 -0.21
CA HIS A 3 13.47 3.18 -0.95
C HIS A 3 13.83 1.73 -0.56
N GLU A 4 15.11 1.44 -0.39
CA GLU A 4 15.53 0.09 -0.02
C GLU A 4 15.03 -0.31 1.36
N ASP A 5 14.94 0.64 2.28
CA ASP A 5 14.36 0.39 3.60
C ASP A 5 12.88 0.04 3.49
N HIS A 6 12.15 0.76 2.63
CA HIS A 6 10.72 0.47 2.41
C HIS A 6 10.54 -0.91 1.79
N VAL A 7 11.36 -1.26 0.81
CA VAL A 7 11.32 -2.59 0.19
C VAL A 7 11.59 -3.66 1.23
N ARG A 8 12.57 -3.45 2.09
CA ARG A 8 12.92 -4.42 3.14
C ARG A 8 11.77 -4.64 4.11
N LEU A 9 11.06 -3.56 4.49
CA LEU A 9 9.92 -3.67 5.39
C LEU A 9 8.78 -4.51 4.78
N LEU A 10 8.54 -4.38 3.48
CA LEU A 10 7.46 -5.11 2.84
C LEU A 10 7.82 -6.54 2.45
N ARG A 11 9.10 -6.83 2.27
CA ARG A 11 9.55 -8.11 1.71
C ARG A 11 9.01 -9.32 2.48
N GLY A 12 8.93 -9.22 3.80
CA GLY A 12 8.43 -10.31 4.63
C GLY A 12 6.96 -10.61 4.43
N GLY A 13 6.19 -9.66 3.92
CA GLY A 13 4.76 -9.83 3.68
C GLY A 13 4.42 -10.26 2.26
N ILE A 14 5.41 -10.30 1.37
CA ILE A 14 5.19 -10.61 -0.04
C ILE A 14 5.92 -11.91 -0.37
N SER A 15 5.16 -13.00 -0.55
CA SER A 15 5.74 -14.31 -0.74
C SER A 15 6.14 -14.59 -2.19
N GLU A 16 5.53 -13.90 -3.15
CA GLU A 16 5.84 -14.10 -4.57
C GLU A 16 5.51 -12.85 -5.36
N PRO A 17 6.14 -12.67 -6.54
CA PRO A 17 5.84 -11.52 -7.40
C PRO A 17 4.48 -11.64 -8.06
N GLY A 18 4.02 -10.54 -8.64
CA GLY A 18 2.75 -10.51 -9.34
C GLY A 18 1.57 -10.27 -8.41
N GLY A 19 0.37 -10.52 -8.95
CA GLY A 19 -0.86 -10.38 -8.18
C GLY A 19 -1.46 -8.99 -8.23
N VAL A 20 -2.56 -8.83 -7.48
CA VAL A 20 -3.31 -7.58 -7.39
C VAL A 20 -3.22 -7.08 -5.95
N TRP A 21 -2.65 -5.91 -5.78
CA TRP A 21 -2.39 -5.34 -4.45
C TRP A 21 -2.96 -3.93 -4.34
N ALA A 22 -3.23 -3.49 -3.12
CA ALA A 22 -3.61 -2.12 -2.83
C ALA A 22 -2.72 -1.56 -1.73
N ASP A 23 -2.44 -0.26 -1.84
CA ASP A 23 -1.76 0.52 -0.80
C ASP A 23 -2.79 1.55 -0.31
N LEU A 24 -3.33 1.33 0.87
CA LEU A 24 -4.40 2.16 1.42
C LEU A 24 -3.83 3.23 2.34
N GLY A 25 -4.10 4.48 2.00
CA GLY A 25 -3.50 5.62 2.67
C GLY A 25 -2.08 5.82 2.18
N SER A 26 -1.88 5.81 0.87
CA SER A 26 -0.56 5.73 0.25
C SER A 26 0.29 7.00 0.37
N GLY A 27 -0.32 8.15 0.62
CA GLY A 27 0.39 9.41 0.84
C GLY A 27 1.37 9.76 -0.26
N GLY A 28 2.62 9.94 0.08
CA GLY A 28 3.68 10.28 -0.87
C GLY A 28 4.10 9.13 -1.79
N GLY A 29 3.63 7.92 -1.54
CA GLY A 29 3.84 6.79 -2.42
C GLY A 29 5.10 5.98 -2.18
N ALA A 30 5.76 6.19 -1.04
CA ALA A 30 7.00 5.47 -0.73
C ALA A 30 6.80 3.95 -0.74
N PHE A 31 5.71 3.48 -0.14
CA PHE A 31 5.42 2.04 -0.12
C PHE A 31 4.76 1.55 -1.40
N THR A 32 4.08 2.43 -2.15
CA THR A 32 3.60 2.08 -3.49
C THR A 32 4.78 1.77 -4.42
N LEU A 33 5.83 2.57 -4.36
CA LEU A 33 7.06 2.32 -5.12
C LEU A 33 7.72 1.01 -4.69
N ALA A 34 7.77 0.75 -3.39
CA ALA A 34 8.34 -0.49 -2.86
C ALA A 34 7.55 -1.71 -3.33
N LEU A 35 6.22 -1.61 -3.36
CA LEU A 35 5.37 -2.66 -3.91
C LEU A 35 5.68 -2.91 -5.40
N ALA A 36 5.78 -1.83 -6.16
CA ALA A 36 6.07 -1.94 -7.60
C ALA A 36 7.38 -2.67 -7.85
N ASP A 37 8.39 -2.39 -7.04
CA ASP A 37 9.68 -3.05 -7.12
C ASP A 37 9.56 -4.55 -6.82
N LEU A 38 8.92 -4.89 -5.69
CA LEU A 38 8.81 -6.28 -5.23
C LEU A 38 7.91 -7.14 -6.10
N LEU A 39 6.80 -6.57 -6.59
CA LEU A 39 5.81 -7.33 -7.35
C LEU A 39 6.18 -7.50 -8.82
N GLY A 40 6.92 -6.56 -9.37
CA GLY A 40 7.34 -6.63 -10.76
C GLY A 40 6.27 -6.23 -11.77
N PRO A 41 6.59 -6.32 -13.08
CA PRO A 41 5.74 -5.76 -14.14
C PRO A 41 4.42 -6.51 -14.37
N GLY A 42 4.29 -7.75 -13.91
CA GLY A 42 3.06 -8.53 -14.08
C GLY A 42 1.99 -8.26 -13.03
N SER A 43 2.19 -7.27 -12.16
CA SER A 43 1.27 -6.95 -11.07
C SER A 43 0.34 -5.80 -11.40
N THR A 44 -0.73 -5.67 -10.61
CA THR A 44 -1.63 -4.52 -10.63
C THR A 44 -1.67 -3.94 -9.22
N ILE A 45 -1.50 -2.63 -9.11
CA ILE A 45 -1.49 -1.95 -7.81
C ILE A 45 -2.55 -0.85 -7.83
N TYR A 46 -3.34 -0.80 -6.74
CA TYR A 46 -4.27 0.30 -6.49
C TYR A 46 -3.70 1.15 -5.37
N SER A 47 -3.36 2.40 -5.70
CA SER A 47 -2.84 3.35 -4.73
C SER A 47 -3.97 4.29 -4.32
N VAL A 48 -4.36 4.25 -3.05
CA VAL A 48 -5.53 4.95 -2.54
C VAL A 48 -5.12 5.99 -1.51
N ASP A 49 -5.50 7.23 -1.75
CA ASP A 49 -5.28 8.32 -0.80
C ASP A 49 -6.29 9.43 -1.05
N GLN A 50 -6.58 10.23 -0.03
CA GLN A 50 -7.51 11.34 -0.17
C GLN A 50 -6.88 12.53 -0.88
N ASP A 51 -5.55 12.66 -0.82
CA ASP A 51 -4.82 13.81 -1.35
C ASP A 51 -4.50 13.61 -2.83
N ARG A 52 -5.24 14.29 -3.69
CA ARG A 52 -5.07 14.21 -5.14
C ARG A 52 -3.70 14.71 -5.59
N GLY A 53 -3.15 15.70 -4.89
CA GLY A 53 -1.82 16.22 -5.18
C GLY A 53 -0.75 15.19 -4.92
N ALA A 54 -0.87 14.47 -3.79
CA ALA A 54 0.05 13.39 -3.45
C ALA A 54 -0.02 12.28 -4.50
N LEU A 55 -1.21 11.92 -4.96
CA LEU A 55 -1.36 10.89 -5.99
C LEU A 55 -0.71 11.31 -7.32
N ARG A 56 -0.81 12.58 -7.69
CA ARG A 56 -0.14 13.08 -8.90
C ARG A 56 1.39 13.00 -8.78
N GLU A 57 1.91 13.31 -7.59
CA GLU A 57 3.35 13.17 -7.34
C GLU A 57 3.78 11.71 -7.42
N GLN A 58 2.99 10.80 -6.88
CA GLN A 58 3.25 9.37 -6.99
C GLN A 58 3.32 8.92 -8.43
N GLU A 59 2.36 9.36 -9.24
CA GLU A 59 2.30 8.97 -10.65
C GLU A 59 3.54 9.41 -11.39
N ARG A 60 4.02 10.62 -11.14
CA ARG A 60 5.26 11.12 -11.74
C ARG A 60 6.46 10.26 -11.35
N SER A 61 6.58 9.96 -10.05
CA SER A 61 7.69 9.12 -9.56
C SER A 61 7.64 7.71 -10.13
N MET A 62 6.44 7.14 -10.20
CA MET A 62 6.24 5.79 -10.71
C MET A 62 6.60 5.72 -12.20
N SER A 63 6.14 6.69 -12.98
CA SER A 63 6.43 6.73 -14.41
C SER A 63 7.92 6.87 -14.68
N ALA A 64 8.63 7.59 -13.82
CA ALA A 64 10.08 7.78 -13.96
C ALA A 64 10.87 6.53 -13.58
N ARG A 65 10.46 5.82 -12.54
CA ARG A 65 11.22 4.71 -11.97
C ARG A 65 10.76 3.33 -12.44
N PHE A 66 9.47 3.15 -12.61
CA PHE A 66 8.88 1.86 -12.99
C PHE A 66 7.79 2.08 -14.04
N PRO A 67 8.18 2.50 -15.26
CA PRO A 67 7.20 2.88 -16.29
C PRO A 67 6.35 1.71 -16.80
N ASP A 68 6.76 0.49 -16.55
CA ASP A 68 6.07 -0.72 -16.99
C ASP A 68 5.12 -1.31 -15.93
N ARG A 69 4.91 -0.57 -14.82
CA ARG A 69 4.01 -1.03 -13.75
C ARG A 69 2.59 -0.53 -13.99
N ALA A 70 1.61 -1.39 -13.72
CA ALA A 70 0.20 -1.03 -13.82
C ALA A 70 -0.30 -0.55 -12.47
N VAL A 71 -0.41 0.77 -12.31
CA VAL A 71 -0.88 1.39 -11.07
C VAL A 71 -2.11 2.23 -11.37
N THR A 72 -3.16 2.01 -10.58
CA THR A 72 -4.38 2.82 -10.62
C THR A 72 -4.43 3.67 -9.36
N TYR A 73 -4.61 4.97 -9.54
CA TYR A 73 -4.64 5.94 -8.43
C TYR A 73 -6.09 6.33 -8.14
N LEU A 74 -6.50 6.12 -6.89
CA LEU A 74 -7.87 6.41 -6.45
C LEU A 74 -7.85 7.46 -5.35
N ALA A 75 -8.50 8.61 -5.60
CA ALA A 75 -8.67 9.64 -4.59
C ALA A 75 -9.89 9.27 -3.75
N ALA A 76 -9.68 8.64 -2.61
CA ALA A 76 -10.77 8.13 -1.79
C ALA A 76 -10.33 7.98 -0.33
N ASP A 77 -11.32 7.89 0.54
CA ASP A 77 -11.15 7.66 1.97
C ASP A 77 -11.25 6.15 2.22
N PHE A 78 -10.14 5.52 2.62
CA PHE A 78 -10.12 4.07 2.82
C PHE A 78 -10.92 3.61 4.04
N THR A 79 -11.36 4.54 4.90
CA THR A 79 -12.22 4.18 6.04
C THR A 79 -13.67 3.93 5.59
N ARG A 80 -13.97 4.20 4.33
CA ARG A 80 -15.28 3.96 3.73
C ARG A 80 -15.19 2.86 2.68
N PRO A 81 -16.32 2.22 2.32
CA PRO A 81 -16.29 1.18 1.30
C PRO A 81 -15.71 1.67 -0.02
N LEU A 82 -14.86 0.85 -0.60
CA LEU A 82 -14.20 1.11 -1.88
C LEU A 82 -14.60 0.04 -2.88
N GLU A 83 -14.63 0.42 -4.17
CA GLU A 83 -14.84 -0.54 -5.24
C GLU A 83 -13.48 -1.03 -5.71
N LEU A 84 -13.07 -2.17 -5.21
CA LEU A 84 -11.80 -2.80 -5.54
C LEU A 84 -12.06 -4.24 -5.99
N PRO A 85 -11.27 -4.75 -6.92
CA PRO A 85 -11.36 -6.19 -7.24
C PRO A 85 -10.85 -6.99 -6.04
N PRO A 86 -11.10 -8.30 -6.01
CA PRO A 86 -10.49 -9.14 -4.99
C PRO A 86 -8.98 -9.01 -5.03
N LEU A 87 -8.35 -8.85 -3.87
CA LEU A 87 -6.94 -8.52 -3.75
C LEU A 87 -6.13 -9.69 -3.20
N ASP A 88 -4.93 -9.86 -3.73
CA ASP A 88 -3.95 -10.80 -3.19
C ASP A 88 -3.29 -10.23 -1.94
N GLY A 89 -3.20 -8.92 -1.85
CA GLY A 89 -2.64 -8.29 -0.68
C GLY A 89 -2.98 -6.81 -0.54
N ILE A 90 -2.82 -6.32 0.67
CA ILE A 90 -3.06 -4.92 1.01
C ILE A 90 -1.92 -4.45 1.90
N VAL A 91 -1.40 -3.27 1.63
CA VAL A 91 -0.43 -2.60 2.49
C VAL A 91 -1.10 -1.39 3.14
N MET A 92 -0.90 -1.23 4.44
CA MET A 92 -1.29 -0.04 5.16
C MET A 92 -0.09 0.39 6.00
N ALA A 93 0.62 1.41 5.54
CA ALA A 93 1.82 1.90 6.20
C ALA A 93 1.50 3.20 6.93
N ASN A 94 1.45 3.13 8.24
CA ASN A 94 1.10 4.24 9.14
C ASN A 94 -0.30 4.82 8.93
N SER A 95 -1.12 4.20 8.09
CA SER A 95 -2.44 4.72 7.78
C SER A 95 -3.45 4.49 8.89
N LEU A 96 -3.30 3.41 9.66
CA LEU A 96 -4.18 3.14 10.79
C LEU A 96 -3.84 3.98 12.01
N HIS A 97 -2.67 4.59 12.01
CA HIS A 97 -2.17 5.38 13.14
C HIS A 97 -3.16 6.48 13.58
N TYR A 98 -3.87 7.07 12.62
CA TYR A 98 -4.78 8.18 12.88
C TYR A 98 -6.21 7.73 13.18
N GLN A 99 -6.48 6.43 13.17
CA GLN A 99 -7.83 5.92 13.41
C GLN A 99 -8.01 5.64 14.90
N ARG A 100 -9.04 6.25 15.49
CA ARG A 100 -9.36 6.06 16.90
C ARG A 100 -9.81 4.63 17.17
N ASP A 101 -10.71 4.11 16.34
CA ASP A 101 -11.19 2.74 16.40
C ASP A 101 -10.78 2.04 15.11
N LYS A 102 -9.83 1.12 15.21
CA LYS A 102 -9.26 0.43 14.06
C LYS A 102 -10.09 -0.76 13.60
N GLU A 103 -10.93 -1.29 14.48
CA GLU A 103 -11.68 -2.52 14.23
C GLU A 103 -12.60 -2.43 13.00
N PRO A 104 -13.47 -1.38 12.88
CA PRO A 104 -14.32 -1.28 11.70
C PRO A 104 -13.54 -1.17 10.40
N VAL A 105 -12.43 -0.42 10.41
CA VAL A 105 -11.59 -0.24 9.22
C VAL A 105 -10.94 -1.56 8.83
N LEU A 106 -10.39 -2.28 9.79
CA LEU A 106 -9.75 -3.57 9.52
C LEU A 106 -10.76 -4.60 8.99
N ARG A 107 -11.97 -4.59 9.52
CA ARG A 107 -13.02 -5.49 9.04
C ARG A 107 -13.38 -5.19 7.59
N LEU A 108 -13.53 -3.92 7.26
CA LEU A 108 -13.80 -3.47 5.90
C LEU A 108 -12.69 -3.88 4.95
N VAL A 109 -11.45 -3.61 5.34
CA VAL A 109 -10.26 -3.87 4.53
C VAL A 109 -10.08 -5.37 4.27
N ARG A 110 -10.27 -6.20 5.30
CA ARG A 110 -10.17 -7.65 5.14
C ARG A 110 -11.18 -8.19 4.13
N GLY A 111 -12.32 -7.51 3.99
CA GLY A 111 -13.33 -7.91 3.03
C GLY A 111 -12.91 -7.80 1.57
N TYR A 112 -11.85 -7.06 1.28
CA TYR A 112 -11.32 -6.95 -0.09
C TYR A 112 -10.37 -8.09 -0.46
N LEU A 113 -9.89 -8.85 0.53
CA LEU A 113 -8.88 -9.87 0.29
C LEU A 113 -9.49 -11.17 -0.23
N LYS A 114 -8.80 -11.80 -1.17
CA LYS A 114 -9.08 -13.18 -1.56
C LYS A 114 -8.77 -14.11 -0.40
N PRO A 115 -9.34 -15.34 -0.39
CA PRO A 115 -8.89 -16.34 0.58
C PRO A 115 -7.38 -16.53 0.47
N GLY A 116 -6.69 -16.46 1.60
CA GLY A 116 -5.23 -16.53 1.64
C GLY A 116 -4.52 -15.23 1.32
N GLY A 117 -5.27 -14.16 1.02
CA GLY A 117 -4.67 -12.83 0.80
C GLY A 117 -4.03 -12.29 2.07
N ARG A 118 -3.07 -11.39 1.89
CA ARG A 118 -2.25 -10.88 3.00
C ARG A 118 -2.51 -9.41 3.27
N LEU A 119 -2.67 -9.08 4.55
CA LEU A 119 -2.71 -7.70 5.02
C LEU A 119 -1.37 -7.42 5.69
N VAL A 120 -0.63 -6.47 5.11
CA VAL A 120 0.67 -6.06 5.63
C VAL A 120 0.51 -4.70 6.29
N LEU A 121 0.64 -4.68 7.61
CA LEU A 121 0.55 -3.44 8.39
C LEU A 121 1.96 -3.01 8.77
N VAL A 122 2.30 -1.77 8.43
CA VAL A 122 3.57 -1.19 8.79
C VAL A 122 3.29 0.03 9.66
N GLU A 123 3.70 -0.04 10.91
CA GLU A 123 3.60 1.07 11.85
C GLU A 123 4.99 1.34 12.39
N TYR A 124 5.44 2.58 12.32
CA TYR A 124 6.73 2.92 12.88
C TYR A 124 6.69 4.33 13.45
N ASN A 125 7.57 4.56 14.41
CA ASN A 125 7.75 5.85 15.02
C ASN A 125 8.99 6.49 14.39
N ALA A 126 8.78 7.54 13.62
CA ALA A 126 9.86 8.22 12.91
C ALA A 126 10.93 8.75 13.87
N ASP A 127 10.52 9.18 15.08
CA ASP A 127 11.44 9.71 16.08
C ASP A 127 12.39 8.66 16.63
N ARG A 128 11.96 7.41 16.63
CA ARG A 128 12.75 6.29 17.12
C ARG A 128 13.38 5.49 15.99
N GLY A 129 12.90 5.65 14.78
CA GLY A 129 13.39 4.90 13.65
C GLY A 129 13.17 3.40 13.77
N ASN A 130 12.19 2.96 14.56
CA ASN A 130 11.91 1.57 14.81
C ASN A 130 10.68 1.11 14.03
N PRO A 131 10.86 0.52 12.85
CA PRO A 131 9.74 -0.02 12.10
C PRO A 131 9.18 -1.26 12.78
N TRP A 132 7.90 -1.51 12.53
CA TRP A 132 7.19 -2.56 13.19
C TRP A 132 6.14 -3.13 12.23
N VAL A 133 6.15 -4.43 12.04
CA VAL A 133 5.27 -5.14 11.10
C VAL A 133 4.54 -6.24 11.84
N PRO A 134 3.23 -6.07 12.10
CA PRO A 134 2.44 -7.12 12.74
C PRO A 134 2.04 -8.22 11.76
#